data_76fe524ea472f8c2eb32e285be332298
#
_entry.id   76fe524ea472f8c2eb32e285be332298
#
_cell.length_a   1.000
_cell.length_b   1.000
_cell.length_c   1.000
_cell.angle_alpha   90.00
_cell.angle_beta   90.00
_cell.angle_gamma   90.00
#
_symmetry.space_group_name_H-M   'P 1'
#
loop_
_entity.id
_entity.type
_entity.pdbx_description
1 polymer ?
#
loop_
_entity_poly.entity_id
_entity_poly.type
_entity_poly.pdbx_seq_one_letter_code
_entity_poly.pdbx_strand_id
1 'polypeptide(L)'
;MMMNHTLAQLRDLKLAGMAAAVEEQLSSGATSALSFEERLALMVDREVHHRSDKKLVALLKRARLKYPQACIEDVDGRAGRGFERPALMSLALSRWVEEGSAVLITGATGSGKSWLGCALAQYACRRGHSALYLRTPRLAEELRLLHGNGGFSRWLAALAKTEVLLLDDWGLAALDGPARSDLLELIDDRADTRATIITSQLPVEHWHAWIGDATIADAILDRLLSRCHRLALKGKSLRSSRAHATLEPAVPEREPSVAASGRRS
;
A
#
# COMPACT_ATOMS: atom_id res chain seq x y z
N MET A 1 39.97 -15.95 17.08
CA MET A 1 39.46 -17.14 16.35
C MET A 1 38.07 -17.60 16.81
N MET A 2 37.79 -17.80 18.11
CA MET A 2 36.47 -18.26 18.60
C MET A 2 35.29 -17.37 18.17
N MET A 3 35.40 -16.03 18.28
CA MET A 3 34.30 -15.11 17.96
C MET A 3 33.90 -15.15 16.49
N ASN A 4 34.87 -15.23 15.56
CA ASN A 4 34.58 -15.36 14.14
C ASN A 4 33.82 -16.65 13.80
N HIS A 5 34.11 -17.72 14.52
CA HIS A 5 33.40 -19.00 14.41
C HIS A 5 31.96 -18.86 14.92
N THR A 6 31.74 -18.22 16.07
CA THR A 6 30.40 -17.97 16.62
C THR A 6 29.58 -17.10 15.70
N LEU A 7 30.15 -16.04 15.11
CA LEU A 7 29.48 -15.20 14.13
C LEU A 7 29.05 -15.97 12.85
N ALA A 8 29.94 -16.87 12.38
CA ALA A 8 29.61 -17.75 11.26
C ALA A 8 28.44 -18.68 11.61
N GLN A 9 28.45 -19.30 12.78
CA GLN A 9 27.35 -20.16 13.25
C GLN A 9 26.04 -19.42 13.37
N LEU A 10 26.02 -18.16 13.90
CA LEU A 10 24.81 -17.34 13.96
C LEU A 10 24.24 -17.08 12.55
N ARG A 11 25.10 -16.82 11.57
CA ARG A 11 24.67 -16.61 10.18
C ARG A 11 24.12 -17.88 9.54
N ASP A 12 24.75 -19.02 9.78
CA ASP A 12 24.31 -20.34 9.30
C ASP A 12 22.94 -20.73 9.90
N LEU A 13 22.72 -20.39 11.18
CA LEU A 13 21.43 -20.52 11.85
C LEU A 13 20.41 -19.46 11.43
N LYS A 14 20.73 -18.60 10.44
CA LYS A 14 19.87 -17.50 9.94
C LYS A 14 19.51 -16.47 11.01
N LEU A 15 20.41 -16.24 11.95
CA LEU A 15 20.32 -15.22 13.01
C LEU A 15 21.20 -14.01 12.65
N ALA A 16 20.97 -13.43 11.47
CA ALA A 16 21.82 -12.36 10.91
C ALA A 16 21.72 -11.06 11.73
N GLY A 17 20.57 -10.75 12.30
CA GLY A 17 20.37 -9.60 13.18
C GLY A 17 21.17 -9.75 14.47
N MET A 18 21.16 -10.93 15.08
CA MET A 18 22.01 -11.23 16.27
C MET A 18 23.49 -11.14 15.93
N ALA A 19 23.92 -11.70 14.80
CA ALA A 19 25.31 -11.60 14.38
C ALA A 19 25.78 -10.15 14.22
N ALA A 20 24.95 -9.29 13.59
CA ALA A 20 25.23 -7.87 13.46
C ALA A 20 25.29 -7.16 14.83
N ALA A 21 24.37 -7.49 15.76
CA ALA A 21 24.39 -6.93 17.11
C ALA A 21 25.64 -7.34 17.90
N VAL A 22 26.11 -8.58 17.76
CA VAL A 22 27.38 -9.03 18.37
C VAL A 22 28.55 -8.24 17.82
N GLU A 23 28.66 -8.06 16.49
CA GLU A 23 29.73 -7.27 15.85
C GLU A 23 29.71 -5.81 16.34
N GLU A 24 28.51 -5.19 16.43
CA GLU A 24 28.36 -3.83 16.95
C GLU A 24 28.79 -3.71 18.41
N GLN A 25 28.39 -4.66 19.27
CA GLN A 25 28.79 -4.68 20.68
C GLN A 25 30.30 -4.90 20.90
N LEU A 26 30.94 -5.61 20.00
CA LEU A 26 32.41 -5.83 20.06
C LEU A 26 33.20 -4.60 19.60
N SER A 27 32.62 -3.82 18.66
CA SER A 27 33.27 -2.60 18.12
C SER A 27 32.99 -1.35 18.94
N SER A 28 31.91 -1.34 19.72
CA SER A 28 31.46 -0.19 20.51
C SER A 28 31.74 -0.42 21.99
N GLY A 29 32.49 0.50 22.62
CA GLY A 29 32.69 0.49 24.08
C GLY A 29 31.42 0.87 24.87
N ALA A 30 30.36 1.35 24.21
CA ALA A 30 29.14 1.84 24.87
C ALA A 30 28.34 0.71 25.58
N THR A 31 28.49 -0.53 25.13
CA THR A 31 27.81 -1.70 25.72
C THR A 31 28.61 -2.41 26.80
N SER A 32 29.84 -1.98 27.09
CA SER A 32 30.71 -2.62 28.07
C SER A 32 30.22 -2.50 29.52
N ALA A 33 29.39 -1.48 29.80
CA ALA A 33 28.78 -1.26 31.12
C ALA A 33 27.50 -2.06 31.36
N LEU A 34 26.94 -2.69 30.31
CA LEU A 34 25.70 -3.45 30.38
C LEU A 34 25.95 -4.86 30.90
N SER A 35 25.00 -5.40 31.68
CA SER A 35 24.98 -6.79 32.10
C SER A 35 24.88 -7.75 30.90
N PHE A 36 25.15 -9.03 31.12
CA PHE A 36 25.00 -10.05 30.08
C PHE A 36 23.51 -10.13 29.61
N GLU A 37 22.57 -10.07 30.54
CA GLU A 37 21.14 -10.13 30.26
C GLU A 37 20.69 -8.96 29.37
N GLU A 38 21.13 -7.74 29.68
CA GLU A 38 20.82 -6.55 28.88
C GLU A 38 21.40 -6.66 27.45
N ARG A 39 22.64 -7.13 27.33
CA ARG A 39 23.29 -7.33 26.05
C ARG A 39 22.61 -8.42 25.22
N LEU A 40 22.18 -9.51 25.85
CA LEU A 40 21.43 -10.58 25.21
C LEU A 40 20.07 -10.09 24.73
N ALA A 41 19.35 -9.30 25.55
CA ALA A 41 18.08 -8.70 25.15
C ALA A 41 18.24 -7.84 23.90
N LEU A 42 19.27 -6.98 23.83
CA LEU A 42 19.57 -6.16 22.65
C LEU A 42 19.85 -7.01 21.39
N MET A 43 20.55 -8.13 21.54
CA MET A 43 20.79 -9.05 20.42
C MET A 43 19.50 -9.68 19.90
N VAL A 44 18.63 -10.14 20.81
CA VAL A 44 17.33 -10.73 20.46
C VAL A 44 16.44 -9.69 19.79
N ASP A 45 16.34 -8.48 20.32
CA ASP A 45 15.56 -7.39 19.74
C ASP A 45 16.04 -7.04 18.33
N ARG A 46 17.36 -7.03 18.12
CA ARG A 46 17.94 -6.79 16.78
C ARG A 46 17.55 -7.86 15.77
N GLU A 47 17.50 -9.13 16.20
CA GLU A 47 17.04 -10.22 15.34
C GLU A 47 15.55 -10.12 15.02
N VAL A 48 14.71 -9.79 16.00
CA VAL A 48 13.26 -9.57 15.80
C VAL A 48 13.03 -8.45 14.78
N HIS A 49 13.70 -7.31 14.94
CA HIS A 49 13.62 -6.19 13.99
C HIS A 49 14.12 -6.59 12.59
N HIS A 50 15.28 -7.25 12.50
CA HIS A 50 15.82 -7.72 11.23
C HIS A 50 14.85 -8.63 10.48
N ARG A 51 14.19 -9.57 11.18
CA ARG A 51 13.18 -10.46 10.59
C ARG A 51 11.94 -9.71 10.14
N SER A 52 11.47 -8.76 10.95
CA SER A 52 10.32 -7.91 10.63
C SER A 52 10.58 -7.08 9.38
N ASP A 53 11.72 -6.44 9.29
CA ASP A 53 12.14 -5.64 8.13
C ASP A 53 12.23 -6.50 6.86
N LYS A 54 12.87 -7.67 6.97
CA LYS A 54 12.97 -8.61 5.86
C LYS A 54 11.60 -9.11 5.39
N LYS A 55 10.69 -9.39 6.34
CA LYS A 55 9.30 -9.75 6.02
C LYS A 55 8.58 -8.61 5.31
N LEU A 56 8.68 -7.38 5.82
CA LEU A 56 8.08 -6.20 5.22
C LEU A 56 8.56 -5.96 3.79
N VAL A 57 9.87 -6.00 3.56
CA VAL A 57 10.46 -5.85 2.21
C VAL A 57 9.91 -6.91 1.25
N ALA A 58 9.79 -8.16 1.71
CA ALA A 58 9.23 -9.24 0.90
C ALA A 58 7.74 -9.04 0.59
N LEU A 59 6.94 -8.57 1.56
CA LEU A 59 5.52 -8.24 1.37
C LEU A 59 5.34 -7.10 0.36
N LEU A 60 6.07 -6.00 0.52
CA LEU A 60 6.01 -4.85 -0.38
C LEU A 60 6.43 -5.22 -1.81
N LYS A 61 7.48 -6.05 -1.97
CA LYS A 61 7.89 -6.55 -3.29
C LYS A 61 6.80 -7.39 -3.96
N ARG A 62 6.11 -8.25 -3.20
CA ARG A 62 5.01 -9.09 -3.71
C ARG A 62 3.76 -8.28 -4.01
N ALA A 63 3.51 -7.21 -3.28
CA ALA A 63 2.34 -6.37 -3.44
C ALA A 63 2.28 -5.65 -4.79
N ARG A 64 3.42 -5.42 -5.46
CA ARG A 64 3.53 -4.77 -6.80
C ARG A 64 2.77 -3.45 -6.87
N LEU A 65 2.76 -2.68 -5.79
CA LEU A 65 2.02 -1.43 -5.70
C LEU A 65 2.47 -0.44 -6.79
N LYS A 66 1.51 0.23 -7.42
CA LYS A 66 1.78 1.30 -8.40
C LYS A 66 2.55 2.47 -7.79
N TYR A 67 2.29 2.75 -6.51
CA TYR A 67 2.97 3.77 -5.71
C TYR A 67 3.53 3.12 -4.44
N PRO A 68 4.70 2.45 -4.52
CA PRO A 68 5.26 1.69 -3.40
C PRO A 68 5.64 2.56 -2.20
N GLN A 69 5.93 3.86 -2.44
CA GLN A 69 6.26 4.85 -1.41
C GLN A 69 5.04 5.56 -0.82
N ALA A 70 3.81 5.23 -1.26
CA ALA A 70 2.61 5.88 -0.74
C ALA A 70 2.42 5.51 0.74
N CYS A 71 2.39 6.51 1.61
CA CYS A 71 2.18 6.36 3.04
C CYS A 71 0.87 7.00 3.47
N ILE A 72 0.17 6.36 4.40
CA ILE A 72 -1.11 6.89 4.92
C ILE A 72 -0.89 8.19 5.69
N GLU A 73 0.27 8.36 6.28
CA GLU A 73 0.70 9.55 7.01
C GLU A 73 0.84 10.79 6.11
N ASP A 74 1.17 10.56 4.83
CA ASP A 74 1.35 11.61 3.82
C ASP A 74 0.04 12.01 3.13
N VAL A 75 -1.09 11.41 3.52
CA VAL A 75 -2.38 11.75 2.95
C VAL A 75 -2.76 13.17 3.32
N ASP A 76 -2.90 14.01 2.30
CA ASP A 76 -3.33 15.39 2.45
C ASP A 76 -4.81 15.46 2.88
N GLY A 77 -5.02 15.65 4.18
CA GLY A 77 -6.33 15.79 4.81
C GLY A 77 -6.92 17.19 4.75
N ARG A 78 -6.51 18.04 3.78
CA ARG A 78 -7.07 19.40 3.65
C ARG A 78 -8.58 19.37 3.49
N ALA A 79 -9.23 20.36 4.09
CA ALA A 79 -10.66 20.55 3.95
C ALA A 79 -11.05 20.60 2.45
N GLY A 80 -12.15 19.91 2.09
CA GLY A 80 -12.64 19.85 0.70
C GLY A 80 -12.25 18.63 -0.11
N ARG A 81 -11.44 17.70 0.45
CA ARG A 81 -11.08 16.43 -0.22
C ARG A 81 -12.14 15.32 -0.11
N GLY A 82 -13.24 15.56 0.63
CA GLY A 82 -14.34 14.60 0.79
C GLY A 82 -14.13 13.55 1.86
N PHE A 83 -13.01 13.59 2.58
CA PHE A 83 -12.75 12.79 3.79
C PHE A 83 -11.96 13.63 4.79
N GLU A 84 -12.14 13.30 6.07
CA GLU A 84 -11.36 13.89 7.15
C GLU A 84 -10.21 12.96 7.52
N ARG A 85 -9.04 13.53 7.83
CA ARG A 85 -7.87 12.76 8.28
C ARG A 85 -8.19 11.82 9.46
N PRO A 86 -8.98 12.22 10.48
CA PRO A 86 -9.39 11.32 11.55
C PRO A 86 -10.15 10.08 11.06
N ALA A 87 -11.05 10.22 10.08
CA ALA A 87 -11.79 9.08 9.51
C ALA A 87 -10.85 8.09 8.80
N LEU A 88 -9.85 8.59 8.06
CA LEU A 88 -8.84 7.76 7.43
C LEU A 88 -7.95 7.05 8.45
N MET A 89 -7.54 7.75 9.51
CA MET A 89 -6.74 7.14 10.59
C MET A 89 -7.55 6.11 11.38
N SER A 90 -8.84 6.38 11.61
CA SER A 90 -9.76 5.41 12.22
C SER A 90 -9.90 4.16 11.36
N LEU A 91 -10.05 4.31 10.04
CA LEU A 91 -10.05 3.18 9.12
C LEU A 91 -8.74 2.39 9.19
N ALA A 92 -7.59 3.09 9.16
CA ALA A 92 -6.29 2.42 9.25
C ALA A 92 -6.09 1.62 10.53
N LEU A 93 -6.60 2.12 11.65
CA LEU A 93 -6.55 1.45 12.96
C LEU A 93 -7.64 0.37 13.13
N SER A 94 -8.68 0.39 12.29
CA SER A 94 -9.74 -0.62 12.33
C SER A 94 -9.26 -1.98 11.86
N ARG A 95 -10.05 -3.01 12.15
CA ARG A 95 -9.76 -4.41 11.81
C ARG A 95 -10.29 -4.80 10.42
N TRP A 96 -10.40 -3.84 9.50
CA TRP A 96 -10.98 -4.08 8.16
C TRP A 96 -10.29 -5.21 7.38
N VAL A 97 -8.99 -5.44 7.61
CA VAL A 97 -8.24 -6.53 6.97
C VAL A 97 -8.64 -7.87 7.55
N GLU A 98 -8.67 -7.98 8.88
CA GLU A 98 -9.05 -9.20 9.60
C GLU A 98 -10.53 -9.57 9.41
N GLU A 99 -11.38 -8.55 9.26
CA GLU A 99 -12.83 -8.70 9.05
C GLU A 99 -13.21 -8.97 7.59
N GLY A 100 -12.23 -8.96 6.68
CA GLY A 100 -12.49 -9.14 5.25
C GLY A 100 -13.32 -8.03 4.61
N SER A 101 -13.32 -6.83 5.20
CA SER A 101 -14.15 -5.71 4.72
C SER A 101 -13.65 -5.13 3.40
N ALA A 102 -14.58 -4.60 2.59
CA ALA A 102 -14.25 -3.84 1.40
C ALA A 102 -13.95 -2.35 1.71
N VAL A 103 -13.02 -1.75 0.98
CA VAL A 103 -12.75 -0.30 1.02
C VAL A 103 -12.94 0.28 -0.38
N LEU A 104 -13.99 1.06 -0.55
CA LEU A 104 -14.39 1.63 -1.84
C LEU A 104 -13.96 3.09 -1.92
N ILE A 105 -13.04 3.41 -2.83
CA ILE A 105 -12.47 4.74 -3.02
C ILE A 105 -12.95 5.29 -4.36
N THR A 106 -13.89 6.21 -4.34
CA THR A 106 -14.44 6.82 -5.56
C THR A 106 -14.04 8.29 -5.71
N GLY A 107 -14.13 8.83 -6.93
CA GLY A 107 -13.87 10.25 -7.18
C GLY A 107 -13.31 10.53 -8.58
N ALA A 108 -13.18 11.81 -8.93
CA ALA A 108 -12.71 12.26 -10.25
C ALA A 108 -11.29 11.83 -10.58
N THR A 109 -10.93 11.86 -11.87
CA THR A 109 -9.56 11.63 -12.32
C THR A 109 -8.59 12.58 -11.65
N GLY A 110 -7.44 12.04 -11.17
CA GLY A 110 -6.41 12.86 -10.51
C GLY A 110 -6.69 13.20 -9.05
N SER A 111 -7.82 12.77 -8.44
CA SER A 111 -8.14 13.03 -7.03
C SER A 111 -7.26 12.29 -6.02
N GLY A 112 -6.40 11.35 -6.48
CA GLY A 112 -5.49 10.61 -5.60
C GLY A 112 -5.96 9.21 -5.19
N LYS A 113 -7.05 8.68 -5.77
CA LYS A 113 -7.64 7.36 -5.43
C LYS A 113 -6.61 6.21 -5.42
N SER A 114 -5.93 6.02 -6.55
CA SER A 114 -4.92 4.94 -6.69
C SER A 114 -3.77 5.10 -5.69
N TRP A 115 -3.39 6.36 -5.40
CA TRP A 115 -2.36 6.64 -4.41
C TRP A 115 -2.83 6.27 -3.00
N LEU A 116 -4.06 6.66 -2.63
CA LEU A 116 -4.66 6.32 -1.34
C LEU A 116 -4.85 4.81 -1.19
N GLY A 117 -5.33 4.13 -2.25
CA GLY A 117 -5.43 2.66 -2.24
C GLY A 117 -4.07 1.99 -2.01
N CYS A 118 -3.01 2.48 -2.67
CA CYS A 118 -1.64 1.99 -2.44
C CYS A 118 -1.16 2.30 -1.02
N ALA A 119 -1.49 3.47 -0.44
CA ALA A 119 -1.12 3.82 0.92
C ALA A 119 -1.77 2.90 1.96
N LEU A 120 -3.04 2.55 1.80
CA LEU A 120 -3.74 1.58 2.65
C LEU A 120 -3.15 0.17 2.51
N ALA A 121 -2.87 -0.28 1.29
CA ALA A 121 -2.25 -1.59 1.04
C ALA A 121 -0.81 -1.65 1.60
N GLN A 122 -0.03 -0.58 1.48
CA GLN A 122 1.29 -0.44 2.07
C GLN A 122 1.22 -0.47 3.60
N TYR A 123 0.24 0.22 4.19
CA TYR A 123 0.00 0.20 5.63
C TYR A 123 -0.34 -1.22 6.11
N ALA A 124 -1.19 -1.97 5.39
CA ALA A 124 -1.47 -3.36 5.69
C ALA A 124 -0.19 -4.22 5.66
N CYS A 125 0.71 -4.01 4.68
CA CYS A 125 2.02 -4.69 4.64
C CYS A 125 2.87 -4.37 5.87
N ARG A 126 2.90 -3.12 6.35
CA ARG A 126 3.59 -2.74 7.60
C ARG A 126 3.01 -3.43 8.83
N ARG A 127 1.71 -3.75 8.81
CA ARG A 127 1.04 -4.55 9.86
C ARG A 127 1.26 -6.05 9.69
N GLY A 128 2.00 -6.47 8.68
CA GLY A 128 2.39 -7.87 8.43
C GLY A 128 1.45 -8.63 7.52
N HIS A 129 0.42 -7.98 6.94
CA HIS A 129 -0.53 -8.57 6.01
C HIS A 129 0.02 -8.58 4.58
N SER A 130 -0.31 -9.61 3.82
CA SER A 130 0.01 -9.70 2.40
C SER A 130 -0.94 -8.83 1.58
N ALA A 131 -0.40 -8.13 0.56
CA ALA A 131 -1.19 -7.34 -0.37
C ALA A 131 -0.83 -7.63 -1.82
N LEU A 132 -1.76 -7.37 -2.75
CA LEU A 132 -1.52 -7.42 -4.18
C LEU A 132 -2.30 -6.30 -4.88
N TYR A 133 -1.62 -5.59 -5.78
CA TYR A 133 -2.22 -4.59 -6.66
C TYR A 133 -2.50 -5.17 -8.04
N LEU A 134 -3.73 -5.00 -8.54
CA LEU A 134 -4.15 -5.35 -9.89
C LEU A 134 -4.89 -4.17 -10.54
N ARG A 135 -4.67 -3.97 -11.84
CA ARG A 135 -5.45 -3.02 -12.63
C ARG A 135 -6.62 -3.75 -13.29
N THR A 136 -7.85 -3.37 -12.94
CA THR A 136 -9.07 -3.99 -13.48
C THR A 136 -9.13 -3.97 -15.02
N PRO A 137 -8.72 -2.91 -15.74
CA PRO A 137 -8.72 -2.92 -17.21
C PRO A 137 -7.82 -3.97 -17.86
N ARG A 138 -6.77 -4.42 -17.17
CA ARG A 138 -5.86 -5.48 -17.65
C ARG A 138 -6.27 -6.86 -17.19
N LEU A 139 -7.11 -6.93 -16.16
CA LEU A 139 -7.52 -8.18 -15.53
C LEU A 139 -8.22 -9.11 -16.52
N ALA A 140 -9.16 -8.60 -17.32
CA ALA A 140 -9.88 -9.39 -18.31
C ALA A 140 -8.98 -10.04 -19.36
N GLU A 141 -7.90 -9.36 -19.78
CA GLU A 141 -6.92 -9.92 -20.70
C GLU A 141 -6.05 -11.00 -20.04
N GLU A 142 -5.58 -10.71 -18.82
CA GLU A 142 -4.82 -11.68 -18.01
C GLU A 142 -5.62 -12.95 -17.73
N LEU A 143 -6.91 -12.82 -17.40
CA LEU A 143 -7.83 -13.94 -17.16
C LEU A 143 -8.00 -14.83 -18.40
N ARG A 144 -8.19 -14.22 -19.59
CA ARG A 144 -8.26 -14.98 -20.83
C ARG A 144 -6.99 -15.81 -21.10
N LEU A 145 -5.82 -15.23 -20.84
CA LEU A 145 -4.54 -15.94 -20.97
C LEU A 145 -4.43 -17.09 -19.95
N LEU A 146 -4.89 -16.87 -18.74
CA LEU A 146 -4.87 -17.88 -17.67
C LEU A 146 -5.81 -19.07 -17.98
N HIS A 147 -7.00 -18.82 -18.54
CA HIS A 147 -7.87 -19.88 -19.03
C HIS A 147 -7.24 -20.65 -20.18
N GLY A 148 -6.63 -19.95 -21.15
CA GLY A 148 -5.99 -20.59 -22.30
C GLY A 148 -4.82 -21.52 -21.96
N ASN A 149 -4.11 -21.25 -20.85
CA ASN A 149 -2.98 -22.08 -20.40
C ASN A 149 -3.27 -22.96 -19.17
N GLY A 150 -4.54 -23.02 -18.71
CA GLY A 150 -4.95 -23.80 -17.53
C GLY A 150 -4.45 -23.27 -16.20
N GLY A 151 -3.99 -22.00 -16.15
CA GLY A 151 -3.43 -21.37 -14.95
C GLY A 151 -4.45 -20.71 -14.02
N PHE A 152 -5.72 -20.57 -14.45
CA PHE A 152 -6.75 -19.80 -13.76
C PHE A 152 -6.98 -20.27 -12.31
N SER A 153 -7.25 -21.53 -12.09
CA SER A 153 -7.51 -22.06 -10.73
C SER A 153 -6.33 -21.86 -9.78
N ARG A 154 -5.09 -22.00 -10.27
CA ARG A 154 -3.89 -21.74 -9.46
C ARG A 154 -3.75 -20.26 -9.11
N TRP A 155 -4.05 -19.38 -10.06
CA TRP A 155 -4.02 -17.94 -9.87
C TRP A 155 -5.09 -17.50 -8.86
N LEU A 156 -6.33 -17.97 -9.00
CA LEU A 156 -7.44 -17.72 -8.09
C LEU A 156 -7.10 -18.18 -6.67
N ALA A 157 -6.59 -19.40 -6.50
CA ALA A 157 -6.13 -19.91 -5.21
C ALA A 157 -4.99 -19.08 -4.58
N ALA A 158 -4.14 -18.46 -5.39
CA ALA A 158 -3.11 -17.53 -4.89
C ALA A 158 -3.71 -16.20 -4.41
N LEU A 159 -4.74 -15.71 -5.09
CA LEU A 159 -5.49 -14.51 -4.68
C LEU A 159 -6.32 -14.75 -3.41
N ALA A 160 -6.94 -15.91 -3.26
CA ALA A 160 -7.66 -16.31 -2.06
C ALA A 160 -6.75 -16.32 -0.81
N LYS A 161 -5.44 -16.55 -0.96
CA LYS A 161 -4.46 -16.50 0.13
C LYS A 161 -3.96 -15.07 0.43
N THR A 162 -4.17 -14.12 -0.48
CA THR A 162 -3.72 -12.74 -0.33
C THR A 162 -4.71 -11.98 0.55
N GLU A 163 -4.23 -11.41 1.68
CA GLU A 163 -5.12 -10.79 2.66
C GLU A 163 -5.76 -9.50 2.16
N VAL A 164 -5.04 -8.68 1.39
CA VAL A 164 -5.52 -7.41 0.83
C VAL A 164 -5.36 -7.42 -0.69
N LEU A 165 -6.46 -7.32 -1.43
CA LEU A 165 -6.46 -7.13 -2.88
C LEU A 165 -6.84 -5.70 -3.23
N LEU A 166 -5.98 -5.00 -3.98
CA LEU A 166 -6.29 -3.67 -4.50
C LEU A 166 -6.62 -3.76 -6.00
N LEU A 167 -7.89 -3.55 -6.33
CA LEU A 167 -8.41 -3.45 -7.70
C LEU A 167 -8.47 -1.97 -8.10
N ASP A 168 -7.52 -1.53 -8.92
CA ASP A 168 -7.41 -0.14 -9.38
C ASP A 168 -8.11 0.06 -10.72
N ASP A 169 -8.67 1.26 -10.93
CA ASP A 169 -9.36 1.66 -12.15
C ASP A 169 -10.64 0.81 -12.44
N TRP A 170 -11.39 0.42 -11.40
CA TRP A 170 -12.68 -0.27 -11.52
C TRP A 170 -13.69 0.58 -12.30
N GLY A 171 -14.37 -0.03 -13.23
CA GLY A 171 -15.37 0.67 -14.07
C GLY A 171 -14.77 1.40 -15.27
N LEU A 172 -13.47 1.30 -15.53
CA LEU A 172 -12.80 2.03 -16.62
C LEU A 172 -12.91 1.33 -17.98
N ALA A 173 -12.94 0.00 -18.03
CA ALA A 173 -13.06 -0.81 -19.24
C ALA A 173 -14.31 -1.68 -19.17
N ALA A 174 -14.92 -1.96 -20.32
CA ALA A 174 -16.05 -2.89 -20.38
C ALA A 174 -15.63 -4.31 -20.05
N LEU A 175 -16.55 -5.09 -19.46
CA LEU A 175 -16.38 -6.51 -19.17
C LEU A 175 -17.11 -7.33 -20.22
N ASP A 176 -16.47 -8.37 -20.75
CA ASP A 176 -17.13 -9.42 -21.52
C ASP A 176 -17.77 -10.47 -20.59
N GLY A 177 -18.56 -11.40 -21.13
CA GLY A 177 -19.26 -12.41 -20.35
C GLY A 177 -18.33 -13.25 -19.47
N PRO A 178 -17.27 -13.86 -20.02
CA PRO A 178 -16.30 -14.61 -19.22
C PRO A 178 -15.67 -13.78 -18.10
N ALA A 179 -15.23 -12.54 -18.38
CA ALA A 179 -14.62 -11.69 -17.37
C ALA A 179 -15.56 -11.30 -16.23
N ARG A 180 -16.89 -11.21 -16.49
CA ARG A 180 -17.90 -11.01 -15.44
C ARG A 180 -17.98 -12.19 -14.49
N SER A 181 -18.03 -13.41 -15.04
CA SER A 181 -18.09 -14.64 -14.26
C SER A 181 -16.82 -14.82 -13.41
N ASP A 182 -15.64 -14.61 -14.00
CA ASP A 182 -14.36 -14.67 -13.30
C ASP A 182 -14.26 -13.62 -12.18
N LEU A 183 -14.80 -12.42 -12.44
CA LEU A 183 -14.83 -11.35 -11.44
C LEU A 183 -15.77 -11.69 -10.27
N LEU A 184 -16.93 -12.30 -10.56
CA LEU A 184 -17.83 -12.82 -9.53
C LEU A 184 -17.12 -13.87 -8.67
N GLU A 185 -16.48 -14.88 -9.30
CA GLU A 185 -15.75 -15.93 -8.59
C GLU A 185 -14.66 -15.34 -7.70
N LEU A 186 -13.89 -14.37 -8.21
CA LEU A 186 -12.86 -13.68 -7.45
C LEU A 186 -13.43 -12.95 -6.22
N ILE A 187 -14.54 -12.22 -6.37
CA ILE A 187 -15.16 -11.46 -5.28
C ILE A 187 -15.83 -12.42 -4.28
N ASP A 188 -16.46 -13.49 -4.75
CA ASP A 188 -17.11 -14.50 -3.92
C ASP A 188 -16.10 -15.22 -3.00
N ASP A 189 -15.00 -15.70 -3.55
CA ASP A 189 -13.93 -16.36 -2.78
C ASP A 189 -13.33 -15.47 -1.68
N ARG A 190 -13.46 -14.14 -1.83
CA ARG A 190 -12.88 -13.17 -0.91
C ARG A 190 -13.88 -12.61 0.09
N ALA A 191 -15.16 -12.65 -0.22
CA ALA A 191 -16.21 -12.05 0.61
C ALA A 191 -16.11 -12.54 2.06
N ASP A 192 -16.23 -11.63 3.02
CA ASP A 192 -16.18 -11.84 4.48
C ASP A 192 -14.91 -12.54 5.02
N THR A 193 -13.96 -12.88 4.15
CA THR A 193 -12.73 -13.60 4.53
C THR A 193 -11.45 -12.82 4.24
N ARG A 194 -11.45 -11.98 3.21
CA ARG A 194 -10.29 -11.24 2.71
C ARG A 194 -10.67 -9.82 2.30
N ALA A 195 -9.87 -8.87 2.71
CA ALA A 195 -10.11 -7.47 2.40
C ALA A 195 -9.90 -7.15 0.92
N THR A 196 -10.77 -6.30 0.37
CA THR A 196 -10.66 -5.83 -1.01
C THR A 196 -10.75 -4.31 -1.06
N ILE A 197 -9.73 -3.64 -1.61
CA ILE A 197 -9.75 -2.21 -1.88
C ILE A 197 -10.11 -2.01 -3.35
N ILE A 198 -11.09 -1.17 -3.63
CA ILE A 198 -11.50 -0.83 -5.00
C ILE A 198 -11.35 0.68 -5.20
N THR A 199 -10.64 1.07 -6.26
CA THR A 199 -10.61 2.48 -6.68
C THR A 199 -11.38 2.65 -7.98
N SER A 200 -12.27 3.63 -8.05
CA SER A 200 -13.11 3.89 -9.22
C SER A 200 -13.31 5.37 -9.50
N GLN A 201 -13.38 5.73 -10.78
CA GLN A 201 -13.89 7.04 -11.21
C GLN A 201 -15.43 7.03 -11.26
N LEU A 202 -15.99 5.85 -11.45
CA LEU A 202 -17.43 5.64 -11.53
C LEU A 202 -18.01 5.59 -10.11
N PRO A 203 -19.04 6.38 -9.80
CA PRO A 203 -19.80 6.25 -8.55
C PRO A 203 -20.37 4.84 -8.38
N VAL A 204 -20.52 4.39 -7.15
CA VAL A 204 -20.95 3.01 -6.83
C VAL A 204 -22.33 2.71 -7.43
N GLU A 205 -23.21 3.70 -7.49
CA GLU A 205 -24.56 3.60 -8.04
C GLU A 205 -24.59 3.20 -9.53
N HIS A 206 -23.49 3.41 -10.24
CA HIS A 206 -23.37 3.07 -11.66
C HIS A 206 -22.64 1.74 -11.91
N TRP A 207 -22.17 1.06 -10.86
CA TRP A 207 -21.40 -0.19 -11.02
C TRP A 207 -22.28 -1.32 -11.56
N HIS A 208 -23.56 -1.37 -11.15
CA HIS A 208 -24.53 -2.35 -11.68
C HIS A 208 -24.64 -2.26 -13.19
N ALA A 209 -24.88 -1.06 -13.73
CA ALA A 209 -24.97 -0.84 -15.17
C ALA A 209 -23.66 -1.13 -15.92
N TRP A 210 -22.50 -0.83 -15.30
CA TRP A 210 -21.18 -1.13 -15.87
C TRP A 210 -20.89 -2.63 -15.96
N ILE A 211 -21.27 -3.42 -14.95
CA ILE A 211 -21.12 -4.87 -14.96
C ILE A 211 -21.94 -5.46 -16.12
N GLY A 212 -23.14 -4.94 -16.39
CA GLY A 212 -23.89 -5.21 -17.61
C GLY A 212 -24.56 -6.60 -17.67
N ASP A 213 -24.69 -7.27 -16.52
CA ASP A 213 -25.50 -8.46 -16.29
C ASP A 213 -26.15 -8.32 -14.91
N ALA A 214 -27.46 -8.32 -14.85
CA ALA A 214 -28.19 -7.99 -13.61
C ALA A 214 -27.90 -8.99 -12.48
N THR A 215 -27.91 -10.29 -12.77
CA THR A 215 -27.70 -11.33 -11.76
C THR A 215 -26.28 -11.31 -11.19
N ILE A 216 -25.28 -11.17 -12.08
CA ILE A 216 -23.87 -11.07 -11.68
C ILE A 216 -23.61 -9.77 -10.92
N ALA A 217 -24.22 -8.66 -11.37
CA ALA A 217 -24.08 -7.37 -10.73
C ALA A 217 -24.64 -7.36 -9.30
N ASP A 218 -25.85 -7.88 -9.12
CA ASP A 218 -26.47 -8.02 -7.80
C ASP A 218 -25.58 -8.86 -6.88
N ALA A 219 -25.09 -9.99 -7.36
CA ALA A 219 -24.24 -10.89 -6.59
C ALA A 219 -22.90 -10.24 -6.17
N ILE A 220 -22.22 -9.53 -7.09
CA ILE A 220 -20.97 -8.81 -6.79
C ILE A 220 -21.20 -7.65 -5.81
N LEU A 221 -22.25 -6.86 -6.06
CA LEU A 221 -22.53 -5.69 -5.25
C LEU A 221 -22.98 -6.04 -3.84
N ASP A 222 -23.81 -7.07 -3.68
CA ASP A 222 -24.21 -7.57 -2.36
C ASP A 222 -22.98 -7.90 -1.51
N ARG A 223 -22.00 -8.63 -2.06
CA ARG A 223 -20.76 -9.00 -1.38
C ARG A 223 -19.86 -7.81 -1.05
N LEU A 224 -19.71 -6.89 -2.00
CA LEU A 224 -18.85 -5.72 -1.81
C LEU A 224 -19.45 -4.68 -0.87
N LEU A 225 -20.78 -4.60 -0.77
CA LEU A 225 -21.47 -3.55 -0.03
C LEU A 225 -21.96 -4.01 1.35
N SER A 226 -22.00 -5.31 1.63
CA SER A 226 -22.40 -5.88 2.91
C SER A 226 -21.57 -5.36 4.08
N ARG A 227 -20.23 -5.31 3.90
CA ARG A 227 -19.26 -4.76 4.86
C ARG A 227 -18.27 -3.87 4.14
N CYS A 228 -18.60 -2.60 3.96
CA CYS A 228 -17.72 -1.70 3.24
C CYS A 228 -17.50 -0.36 3.93
N HIS A 229 -16.29 0.16 3.75
CA HIS A 229 -15.94 1.54 4.04
C HIS A 229 -15.93 2.33 2.74
N ARG A 230 -16.66 3.45 2.68
CA ARG A 230 -16.76 4.29 1.47
C ARG A 230 -16.02 5.59 1.65
N LEU A 231 -15.10 5.88 0.75
CA LEU A 231 -14.31 7.10 0.70
C LEU A 231 -14.55 7.80 -0.64
N ALA A 232 -15.34 8.89 -0.64
CA ALA A 232 -15.61 9.67 -1.84
C ALA A 232 -14.66 10.86 -1.91
N LEU A 233 -13.62 10.76 -2.76
CA LEU A 233 -12.63 11.82 -2.92
C LEU A 233 -13.19 12.96 -3.79
N LYS A 234 -13.11 14.17 -3.25
CA LYS A 234 -13.50 15.43 -3.92
C LYS A 234 -12.26 16.27 -4.24
N GLY A 235 -12.43 17.34 -4.98
CA GLY A 235 -11.38 18.34 -5.24
C GLY A 235 -10.70 18.23 -6.59
N LYS A 236 -9.81 19.22 -6.87
CA LYS A 236 -9.07 19.34 -8.13
C LYS A 236 -8.00 18.26 -8.28
N SER A 237 -7.62 17.99 -9.53
CA SER A 237 -6.56 17.02 -9.84
C SER A 237 -5.21 17.40 -9.20
N LEU A 238 -4.63 16.48 -8.41
CA LEU A 238 -3.30 16.63 -7.82
C LEU A 238 -2.17 16.62 -8.86
N ARG A 239 -2.45 16.13 -10.06
CA ARG A 239 -1.47 16.11 -11.16
C ARG A 239 -1.27 17.50 -11.75
N SER A 240 -2.34 18.30 -11.85
CA SER A 240 -2.26 19.68 -12.36
C SER A 240 -1.52 20.61 -11.41
N SER A 241 -1.68 20.45 -10.10
CA SER A 241 -0.98 21.27 -9.11
C SER A 241 0.54 21.00 -9.08
N ARG A 242 0.98 19.76 -9.32
CA ARG A 242 2.41 19.42 -9.43
C ARG A 242 3.03 19.97 -10.72
N ALA A 243 2.30 20.00 -11.83
CA ALA A 243 2.79 20.58 -13.08
C ALA A 243 2.98 22.09 -13.00
N HIS A 244 2.19 22.81 -12.21
CA HIS A 244 2.34 24.26 -12.00
C HIS A 244 3.51 24.59 -11.04
N ALA A 245 3.76 23.76 -10.02
CA ALA A 245 4.88 23.95 -9.10
C ALA A 245 6.27 23.78 -9.77
N THR A 246 6.32 23.07 -10.89
CA THR A 246 7.57 22.83 -11.64
C THR A 246 7.86 23.94 -12.67
N LEU A 247 6.90 24.84 -12.92
CA LEU A 247 6.99 25.92 -13.92
C LEU A 247 7.21 27.32 -13.34
N GLU A 248 7.25 27.50 -12.00
CA GLU A 248 7.68 28.77 -11.43
C GLU A 248 9.20 28.82 -11.44
N PRO A 249 9.82 29.74 -12.21
CA PRO A 249 11.26 29.98 -12.15
C PRO A 249 11.60 30.54 -10.77
N ALA A 250 12.65 30.02 -10.15
CA ALA A 250 13.20 30.59 -8.94
C ALA A 250 13.48 32.08 -9.16
N VAL A 251 12.77 32.93 -8.42
CA VAL A 251 13.05 34.38 -8.42
C VAL A 251 14.45 34.55 -7.82
N PRO A 252 15.43 35.13 -8.56
CA PRO A 252 16.76 35.37 -8.00
C PRO A 252 16.63 36.34 -6.83
N GLU A 253 17.16 35.99 -5.68
CA GLU A 253 17.31 36.88 -4.52
C GLU A 253 18.09 38.10 -4.96
N ARG A 254 17.50 39.29 -4.81
CA ARG A 254 18.18 40.56 -5.00
C ARG A 254 19.17 40.72 -3.86
N GLU A 255 20.46 40.76 -4.20
CA GLU A 255 21.50 41.17 -3.27
C GLU A 255 21.20 42.57 -2.71
N PRO A 256 21.43 42.83 -1.41
CA PRO A 256 21.22 44.13 -0.83
C PRO A 256 22.29 45.09 -1.37
N SER A 257 21.84 46.14 -2.04
CA SER A 257 22.64 47.28 -2.50
C SER A 257 23.40 47.92 -1.34
N VAL A 258 24.72 47.82 -1.37
CA VAL A 258 25.61 48.53 -0.46
C VAL A 258 25.57 50.03 -0.80
N ALA A 259 24.93 50.81 0.06
CA ALA A 259 24.93 52.26 -0.03
C ALA A 259 26.35 52.82 0.26
N ALA A 260 26.96 53.40 -0.75
CA ALA A 260 28.24 54.12 -0.62
C ALA A 260 28.04 55.39 0.20
N SER A 261 28.65 55.46 1.37
CA SER A 261 28.80 56.69 2.15
C SER A 261 29.83 57.60 1.48
N GLY A 262 29.36 58.63 0.77
CA GLY A 262 30.18 59.70 0.30
C GLY A 262 30.50 60.72 1.43
N ARG A 263 31.75 60.85 1.80
CA ARG A 263 32.27 61.95 2.58
C ARG A 263 32.21 63.26 1.76
N ARG A 264 31.79 64.31 2.38
CA ARG A 264 32.36 65.69 2.13
C ARG A 264 32.36 66.51 3.43
N SER A 265 33.53 66.90 3.78
CA SER A 265 34.09 68.17 4.25
C SER A 265 33.34 68.92 5.32
#